data_ca112580a4d36dbfc3c63180de519aa0
#
_entry.id   ca112580a4d36dbfc3c63180de519aa0
#
_cell.length_a   1.000
_cell.length_b   1.000
_cell.length_c   1.000
_cell.angle_alpha   90.00
_cell.angle_beta   90.00
_cell.angle_gamma   90.00
#
_symmetry.space_group_name_H-M   'P 1'
#
loop_
_entity.id
_entity.type
_entity.pdbx_description
1 polymer ?
#
loop_
_entity_poly.entity_id
_entity_poly.type
_entity_poly.pdbx_seq_one_letter_code
_entity_poly.pdbx_strand_id
1 'polypeptide(L)'
;MAYLDHAATTPMLPEALAAYVATAGELGNASSLHAPGRRARRLVEEARERIAAALGARPSEVIFTSGGTESDNLAVKGVFWARRDADPARTRVIASSIEHHAVIDAVEWLVGHERAAVTWLPVDEVGRVEVDALRAALDRYGDQVALVTAMWANNEVGTVQPVAELAGACARYRVPLHTDAVQAISQVPIDFAASGVAAMTVTGHKLGGPIGVGALVLGRDVDCTPLLHGGGQERDVRSGTLDVPGIVAFAAGVEAAVKARSAYVARVGGIRDLLVARVRDAVPTALLNGDPVDRLPGNAHFSFPGCEGDALLLLLDAQGIACSTGSACSAGVAQPSHVLLAMGADDDRARSSLRFSLGHTSTTADVDTLVAALPAAVERARRAGAVRAARL
;
A
#
# COMPACT_ATOMS: atom_id res chain seq x y z
N MET A 1 2.90 4.09 25.66
CA MET A 1 3.48 4.11 24.31
C MET A 1 2.39 4.58 23.36
N ALA A 2 2.62 5.65 22.60
CA ALA A 2 1.73 6.09 21.54
C ALA A 2 2.15 5.42 20.22
N TYR A 3 1.28 4.59 19.64
CA TYR A 3 1.57 3.89 18.39
C TYR A 3 0.97 4.67 17.22
N LEU A 4 1.83 5.35 16.47
CA LEU A 4 1.47 6.20 15.33
C LEU A 4 2.11 5.71 14.02
N ASP A 5 2.24 4.37 13.87
CA ASP A 5 2.81 3.72 12.68
C ASP A 5 1.92 2.60 12.10
N HIS A 6 0.62 2.83 12.11
CA HIS A 6 -0.37 1.88 11.56
C HIS A 6 -0.21 1.62 10.06
N ALA A 7 0.40 2.55 9.31
CA ALA A 7 0.68 2.33 7.90
C ALA A 7 1.84 1.34 7.66
N ALA A 8 2.72 1.10 8.65
CA ALA A 8 3.72 0.03 8.58
C ALA A 8 3.11 -1.33 8.91
N THR A 9 2.32 -1.42 9.97
CA THR A 9 1.49 -2.57 10.34
C THR A 9 0.46 -2.13 11.36
N THR A 10 -0.70 -2.81 11.42
CA THR A 10 -1.72 -2.50 12.42
C THR A 10 -2.05 -3.74 13.27
N PRO A 11 -2.39 -3.60 14.56
CA PRO A 11 -2.79 -4.73 15.37
C PRO A 11 -3.91 -5.54 14.72
N MET A 12 -3.86 -6.86 14.89
CA MET A 12 -4.89 -7.74 14.35
C MET A 12 -6.24 -7.45 15.01
N LEU A 13 -7.30 -7.37 14.20
CA LEU A 13 -8.66 -7.19 14.68
C LEU A 13 -9.09 -8.42 15.50
N PRO A 14 -9.94 -8.25 16.54
CA PRO A 14 -10.43 -9.38 17.35
C PRO A 14 -11.09 -10.47 16.51
N GLU A 15 -11.83 -10.11 15.47
CA GLU A 15 -12.51 -11.04 14.56
C GLU A 15 -11.50 -11.87 13.75
N ALA A 16 -10.41 -11.25 13.28
CA ALA A 16 -9.35 -11.94 12.57
C ALA A 16 -8.57 -12.87 13.50
N LEU A 17 -8.23 -12.42 14.71
CA LEU A 17 -7.54 -13.23 15.70
C LEU A 17 -8.39 -14.44 16.12
N ALA A 18 -9.68 -14.25 16.38
CA ALA A 18 -10.59 -15.33 16.73
C ALA A 18 -10.69 -16.37 15.60
N ALA A 19 -10.79 -15.92 14.35
CA ALA A 19 -10.83 -16.80 13.18
C ALA A 19 -9.52 -17.57 13.00
N TYR A 20 -8.38 -16.93 13.23
CA TYR A 20 -7.07 -17.58 13.18
C TYR A 20 -6.95 -18.69 14.23
N VAL A 21 -7.25 -18.38 15.49
CA VAL A 21 -7.17 -19.34 16.61
C VAL A 21 -8.11 -20.52 16.41
N ALA A 22 -9.33 -20.27 15.92
CA ALA A 22 -10.32 -21.32 15.65
C ALA A 22 -9.87 -22.32 14.56
N THR A 23 -9.00 -21.90 13.65
CA THR A 23 -8.58 -22.72 12.49
C THR A 23 -7.14 -23.22 12.58
N ALA A 24 -6.30 -22.61 13.45
CA ALA A 24 -4.87 -22.95 13.55
C ALA A 24 -4.58 -24.41 13.95
N GLY A 25 -5.49 -25.05 14.69
CA GLY A 25 -5.39 -26.45 15.10
C GLY A 25 -6.02 -27.45 14.11
N GLU A 26 -6.66 -26.98 13.04
CA GLU A 26 -7.33 -27.84 12.06
C GLU A 26 -6.32 -28.61 11.20
N LEU A 27 -6.50 -29.94 11.13
CA LEU A 27 -5.68 -30.80 10.27
C LEU A 27 -6.26 -30.83 8.86
N GLY A 28 -5.44 -30.50 7.86
CA GLY A 28 -5.82 -30.71 6.46
C GLY A 28 -5.00 -29.86 5.49
N ASN A 29 -4.63 -30.46 4.37
CA ASN A 29 -4.08 -29.74 3.21
C ASN A 29 -5.22 -29.56 2.21
N ALA A 30 -5.50 -28.31 1.77
CA ALA A 30 -6.60 -28.01 0.86
C ALA A 30 -6.50 -28.69 -0.51
N SER A 31 -5.32 -29.21 -0.88
CA SER A 31 -5.12 -29.98 -2.10
C SER A 31 -5.42 -31.48 -1.95
N SER A 32 -5.67 -31.98 -0.71
CA SER A 32 -5.92 -33.39 -0.47
C SER A 32 -7.38 -33.76 -0.66
N LEU A 33 -7.63 -34.97 -1.18
CA LEU A 33 -8.99 -35.46 -1.52
C LEU A 33 -9.73 -36.10 -0.32
N HIS A 34 -9.03 -36.42 0.77
CA HIS A 34 -9.65 -37.01 1.95
C HIS A 34 -10.43 -35.97 2.79
N ALA A 35 -11.23 -36.42 3.76
CA ALA A 35 -12.16 -35.56 4.51
C ALA A 35 -11.50 -34.33 5.16
N PRO A 36 -10.37 -34.41 5.88
CA PRO A 36 -9.67 -33.22 6.38
C PRO A 36 -9.25 -32.24 5.29
N GLY A 37 -8.74 -32.74 4.16
CA GLY A 37 -8.35 -31.89 3.02
C GLY A 37 -9.56 -31.17 2.41
N ARG A 38 -10.67 -31.86 2.22
CA ARG A 38 -11.90 -31.21 1.73
C ARG A 38 -12.45 -30.15 2.71
N ARG A 39 -12.30 -30.36 4.02
CA ARG A 39 -12.64 -29.31 5.02
C ARG A 39 -11.76 -28.09 4.87
N ALA A 40 -10.42 -28.29 4.78
CA ALA A 40 -9.47 -27.20 4.59
C ALA A 40 -9.77 -26.42 3.29
N ARG A 41 -10.06 -27.15 2.18
CA ARG A 41 -10.44 -26.52 0.91
C ARG A 41 -11.72 -25.70 1.04
N ARG A 42 -12.75 -26.22 1.72
CA ARG A 42 -14.00 -25.48 1.93
C ARG A 42 -13.74 -24.19 2.70
N LEU A 43 -12.91 -24.20 3.76
CA LEU A 43 -12.55 -22.99 4.50
C LEU A 43 -11.85 -21.94 3.63
N VAL A 44 -10.96 -22.37 2.74
CA VAL A 44 -10.30 -21.48 1.78
C VAL A 44 -11.30 -20.88 0.79
N GLU A 45 -12.22 -21.68 0.23
CA GLU A 45 -13.20 -21.17 -0.73
C GLU A 45 -14.23 -20.24 -0.05
N GLU A 46 -14.71 -20.56 1.15
CA GLU A 46 -15.57 -19.67 1.94
C GLU A 46 -14.86 -18.33 2.25
N ALA A 47 -13.57 -18.36 2.58
CA ALA A 47 -12.76 -17.16 2.80
C ALA A 47 -12.62 -16.33 1.50
N ARG A 48 -12.42 -17.02 0.37
CA ARG A 48 -12.34 -16.40 -0.96
C ARG A 48 -13.63 -15.67 -1.34
N GLU A 49 -14.78 -16.33 -1.11
CA GLU A 49 -16.12 -15.75 -1.34
C GLU A 49 -16.34 -14.49 -0.49
N ARG A 50 -15.97 -14.52 0.79
CA ARG A 50 -16.09 -13.39 1.72
C ARG A 50 -15.23 -12.20 1.28
N ILE A 51 -13.96 -12.43 0.90
CA ILE A 51 -13.08 -11.37 0.39
C ILE A 51 -13.64 -10.80 -0.89
N ALA A 52 -14.04 -11.64 -1.82
CA ALA A 52 -14.61 -11.21 -3.09
C ALA A 52 -15.85 -10.32 -2.88
N ALA A 53 -16.79 -10.75 -2.04
CA ALA A 53 -17.98 -9.98 -1.71
C ALA A 53 -17.66 -8.63 -1.06
N ALA A 54 -16.67 -8.59 -0.15
CA ALA A 54 -16.26 -7.36 0.54
C ALA A 54 -15.58 -6.34 -0.40
N LEU A 55 -14.92 -6.82 -1.46
CA LEU A 55 -14.15 -5.98 -2.40
C LEU A 55 -14.88 -5.71 -3.72
N GLY A 56 -16.12 -6.18 -3.90
CA GLY A 56 -16.85 -6.04 -5.17
C GLY A 56 -16.23 -6.86 -6.31
N ALA A 57 -15.61 -8.00 -5.99
CA ALA A 57 -14.99 -8.90 -6.93
C ALA A 57 -15.77 -10.24 -7.03
N ARG A 58 -15.37 -11.11 -7.94
CA ARG A 58 -15.84 -12.49 -8.00
C ARG A 58 -14.87 -13.41 -7.27
N PRO A 59 -15.31 -14.52 -6.64
CA PRO A 59 -14.41 -15.48 -6.01
C PRO A 59 -13.31 -15.98 -6.94
N SER A 60 -13.62 -16.15 -8.22
CA SER A 60 -12.63 -16.56 -9.23
C SER A 60 -11.56 -15.50 -9.54
N GLU A 61 -11.66 -14.28 -9.07
CA GLU A 61 -10.71 -13.20 -9.29
C GLU A 61 -9.72 -13.05 -8.13
N VAL A 62 -9.99 -13.65 -6.96
CA VAL A 62 -9.11 -13.59 -5.80
C VAL A 62 -8.04 -14.68 -5.87
N ILE A 63 -6.77 -14.31 -5.87
CA ILE A 63 -5.59 -15.20 -5.82
C ILE A 63 -4.88 -14.95 -4.49
N PHE A 64 -4.78 -15.95 -3.63
CA PHE A 64 -4.07 -15.82 -2.36
C PHE A 64 -2.55 -15.79 -2.57
N THR A 65 -1.89 -14.90 -1.84
CA THR A 65 -0.44 -14.69 -1.85
C THR A 65 0.08 -14.58 -0.42
N SER A 66 1.39 -14.42 -0.26
CA SER A 66 2.01 -14.18 1.06
C SER A 66 1.93 -12.72 1.54
N GLY A 67 1.38 -11.80 0.73
CA GLY A 67 1.25 -10.39 1.09
C GLY A 67 1.33 -9.45 -0.09
N GLY A 68 1.39 -8.15 0.18
CA GLY A 68 1.40 -7.09 -0.84
C GLY A 68 2.57 -7.22 -1.81
N THR A 69 3.79 -7.41 -1.31
CA THR A 69 4.98 -7.50 -2.15
C THR A 69 4.92 -8.65 -3.15
N GLU A 70 4.43 -9.83 -2.76
CA GLU A 70 4.23 -10.94 -3.71
C GLU A 70 3.14 -10.59 -4.73
N SER A 71 2.03 -9.98 -4.29
CA SER A 71 0.93 -9.60 -5.16
C SER A 71 1.35 -8.55 -6.19
N ASP A 72 2.10 -7.52 -5.78
CA ASP A 72 2.61 -6.48 -6.67
C ASP A 72 3.58 -7.05 -7.70
N ASN A 73 4.54 -7.89 -7.25
CA ASN A 73 5.47 -8.55 -8.16
C ASN A 73 4.73 -9.46 -9.16
N LEU A 74 3.71 -10.21 -8.70
CA LEU A 74 2.92 -11.09 -9.55
C LEU A 74 2.13 -10.26 -10.58
N ALA A 75 1.50 -9.17 -10.17
CA ALA A 75 0.78 -8.28 -11.08
C ALA A 75 1.73 -7.64 -12.09
N VAL A 76 2.81 -7.01 -11.63
CA VAL A 76 3.73 -6.26 -12.50
C VAL A 76 4.46 -7.18 -13.46
N LYS A 77 5.11 -8.23 -12.96
CA LYS A 77 5.90 -9.14 -13.79
C LYS A 77 5.03 -10.11 -14.56
N GLY A 78 4.06 -10.72 -13.88
CA GLY A 78 3.21 -11.76 -14.48
C GLY A 78 2.35 -11.23 -15.62
N VAL A 79 1.72 -10.06 -15.45
CA VAL A 79 0.94 -9.44 -16.53
C VAL A 79 1.84 -8.95 -17.66
N PHE A 80 3.01 -8.35 -17.33
CA PHE A 80 3.98 -7.95 -18.34
C PHE A 80 4.42 -9.13 -19.22
N TRP A 81 4.79 -10.25 -18.63
CA TRP A 81 5.22 -11.44 -19.39
C TRP A 81 4.07 -12.00 -20.24
N ALA A 82 2.89 -12.19 -19.67
CA ALA A 82 1.74 -12.70 -20.42
C ALA A 82 1.39 -11.82 -21.62
N ARG A 83 1.42 -10.49 -21.43
CA ARG A 83 1.13 -9.52 -22.49
C ARG A 83 2.19 -9.50 -23.58
N ARG A 84 3.48 -9.56 -23.20
CA ARG A 84 4.60 -9.62 -24.14
C ARG A 84 4.62 -10.93 -24.91
N ASP A 85 4.31 -12.05 -24.25
CA ASP A 85 4.27 -13.37 -24.90
C ASP A 85 3.14 -13.45 -25.93
N ALA A 86 2.01 -12.81 -25.68
CA ALA A 86 0.90 -12.70 -26.61
C ALA A 86 1.19 -11.70 -27.77
N ASP A 87 1.91 -10.63 -27.49
CA ASP A 87 2.28 -9.59 -28.47
C ASP A 87 3.68 -9.04 -28.13
N PRO A 88 4.73 -9.45 -28.84
CA PRO A 88 6.12 -9.03 -28.58
C PRO A 88 6.38 -7.53 -28.69
N ALA A 89 5.46 -6.73 -29.25
CA ALA A 89 5.57 -5.28 -29.26
C ALA A 89 5.28 -4.67 -27.87
N ARG A 90 4.60 -5.38 -26.97
CA ARG A 90 4.22 -4.89 -25.65
C ARG A 90 5.35 -5.03 -24.64
N THR A 91 6.30 -4.13 -24.72
CA THR A 91 7.52 -4.12 -23.90
C THR A 91 7.58 -2.95 -22.94
N ARG A 92 6.53 -2.13 -22.82
CA ARG A 92 6.52 -0.93 -21.99
C ARG A 92 5.62 -1.10 -20.76
N VAL A 93 6.12 -0.63 -19.61
CA VAL A 93 5.34 -0.39 -18.42
C VAL A 93 5.19 1.11 -18.22
N ILE A 94 3.98 1.57 -17.89
CA ILE A 94 3.74 2.93 -17.40
C ILE A 94 3.46 2.81 -15.91
N ALA A 95 4.22 3.53 -15.07
CA ALA A 95 4.10 3.43 -13.61
C ALA A 95 4.07 4.82 -12.98
N SER A 96 3.32 4.98 -11.90
CA SER A 96 3.36 6.20 -11.10
C SER A 96 4.75 6.37 -10.45
N SER A 97 5.26 7.60 -10.39
CA SER A 97 6.54 7.91 -9.75
C SER A 97 6.53 7.82 -8.22
N ILE A 98 5.35 7.63 -7.63
CA ILE A 98 5.15 7.56 -6.17
C ILE A 98 4.73 6.16 -5.69
N GLU A 99 4.99 5.12 -6.48
CA GLU A 99 4.68 3.74 -6.11
C GLU A 99 5.44 3.27 -4.86
N HIS A 100 4.93 2.23 -4.22
CA HIS A 100 5.70 1.50 -3.20
C HIS A 100 6.87 0.74 -3.85
N HIS A 101 7.97 0.54 -3.11
CA HIS A 101 9.15 -0.19 -3.61
C HIS A 101 8.83 -1.60 -4.15
N ALA A 102 7.79 -2.27 -3.64
CA ALA A 102 7.36 -3.56 -4.19
C ALA A 102 6.97 -3.48 -5.68
N VAL A 103 6.49 -2.32 -6.13
CA VAL A 103 6.16 -2.01 -7.54
C VAL A 103 7.37 -1.42 -8.26
N ILE A 104 8.03 -0.40 -7.69
CA ILE A 104 9.18 0.27 -8.31
C ILE A 104 10.27 -0.74 -8.64
N ASP A 105 10.71 -1.52 -7.64
CA ASP A 105 11.80 -2.49 -7.82
C ASP A 105 11.42 -3.61 -8.79
N ALA A 106 10.11 -3.99 -8.84
CA ALA A 106 9.63 -4.95 -9.83
C ALA A 106 9.68 -4.39 -11.26
N VAL A 107 9.33 -3.11 -11.45
CA VAL A 107 9.44 -2.42 -12.75
C VAL A 107 10.90 -2.24 -13.15
N GLU A 108 11.76 -1.79 -12.24
CA GLU A 108 13.20 -1.63 -12.50
C GLU A 108 13.87 -2.96 -12.82
N TRP A 109 13.44 -4.04 -12.15
CA TRP A 109 13.91 -5.38 -12.48
C TRP A 109 13.54 -5.77 -13.92
N LEU A 110 12.32 -5.47 -14.39
CA LEU A 110 11.93 -5.72 -15.78
C LEU A 110 12.77 -4.90 -16.76
N VAL A 111 13.11 -3.65 -16.42
CA VAL A 111 14.01 -2.82 -17.23
C VAL A 111 15.40 -3.42 -17.32
N GLY A 112 15.98 -3.83 -16.19
CA GLY A 112 17.35 -4.34 -16.11
C GLY A 112 17.53 -5.75 -16.70
N HIS A 113 16.51 -6.61 -16.62
CA HIS A 113 16.64 -8.02 -16.96
C HIS A 113 15.83 -8.44 -18.20
N GLU A 114 14.70 -7.76 -18.46
CA GLU A 114 13.79 -8.12 -19.56
C GLU A 114 13.79 -7.08 -20.69
N ARG A 115 14.63 -6.05 -20.59
CA ARG A 115 14.71 -4.94 -21.54
C ARG A 115 13.38 -4.20 -21.71
N ALA A 116 12.55 -4.17 -20.66
CA ALA A 116 11.33 -3.40 -20.67
C ALA A 116 11.63 -1.90 -20.76
N ALA A 117 10.80 -1.15 -21.47
CA ALA A 117 10.80 0.29 -21.38
C ALA A 117 9.88 0.75 -20.25
N VAL A 118 10.27 1.78 -19.52
CA VAL A 118 9.40 2.39 -18.50
C VAL A 118 9.06 3.83 -18.86
N THR A 119 7.85 4.25 -18.52
CA THR A 119 7.41 5.64 -18.49
C THR A 119 6.89 5.94 -17.11
N TRP A 120 7.61 6.77 -16.34
CA TRP A 120 7.18 7.22 -15.04
C TRP A 120 6.18 8.37 -15.19
N LEU A 121 4.98 8.22 -14.59
CA LEU A 121 3.97 9.27 -14.59
C LEU A 121 4.32 10.31 -13.51
N PRO A 122 4.32 11.59 -13.87
CA PRO A 122 4.49 12.65 -12.89
C PRO A 122 3.27 12.73 -11.96
N VAL A 123 3.50 13.38 -10.82
CA VAL A 123 2.46 13.76 -9.86
C VAL A 123 2.51 15.26 -9.64
N ASP A 124 1.41 15.82 -9.18
CA ASP A 124 1.33 17.22 -8.77
C ASP A 124 1.97 17.45 -7.37
N GLU A 125 1.91 18.69 -6.90
CA GLU A 125 2.48 19.10 -5.60
C GLU A 125 1.86 18.44 -4.37
N VAL A 126 0.66 17.84 -4.52
CA VAL A 126 0.00 17.08 -3.46
C VAL A 126 0.15 15.56 -3.63
N GLY A 127 0.92 15.11 -4.63
CA GLY A 127 1.19 13.69 -4.90
C GLY A 127 0.04 12.97 -5.60
N ARG A 128 -0.72 13.67 -6.45
CA ARG A 128 -1.77 13.08 -7.28
C ARG A 128 -1.22 12.84 -8.69
N VAL A 129 -1.42 11.64 -9.22
CA VAL A 129 -1.02 11.29 -10.59
C VAL A 129 -1.77 12.17 -11.60
N GLU A 130 -1.03 12.73 -12.54
CA GLU A 130 -1.59 13.53 -13.60
C GLU A 130 -2.22 12.65 -14.69
N VAL A 131 -3.56 12.61 -14.73
CA VAL A 131 -4.32 11.77 -15.69
C VAL A 131 -4.00 12.14 -17.15
N ASP A 132 -3.78 13.42 -17.43
CA ASP A 132 -3.44 13.89 -18.79
C ASP A 132 -2.05 13.42 -19.23
N ALA A 133 -1.10 13.28 -18.30
CA ALA A 133 0.20 12.66 -18.60
C ALA A 133 0.06 11.18 -18.97
N LEU A 134 -0.85 10.45 -18.29
CA LEU A 134 -1.18 9.07 -18.68
C LEU A 134 -1.81 9.02 -20.07
N ARG A 135 -2.79 9.89 -20.37
CA ARG A 135 -3.42 9.98 -21.69
C ARG A 135 -2.40 10.22 -22.79
N ALA A 136 -1.52 11.20 -22.59
CA ALA A 136 -0.44 11.52 -23.56
C ALA A 136 0.54 10.35 -23.75
N ALA A 137 0.88 9.63 -22.68
CA ALA A 137 1.73 8.44 -22.76
C ALA A 137 1.05 7.30 -23.52
N LEU A 138 -0.26 7.09 -23.31
CA LEU A 138 -1.04 6.08 -24.02
C LEU A 138 -1.28 6.45 -25.49
N ASP A 139 -1.51 7.73 -25.81
CA ASP A 139 -1.60 8.21 -27.19
C ASP A 139 -0.30 7.94 -27.96
N ARG A 140 0.84 8.09 -27.30
CA ARG A 140 2.15 7.90 -27.90
C ARG A 140 2.60 6.46 -28.01
N TYR A 141 2.28 5.62 -27.02
CA TYR A 141 2.87 4.29 -26.84
C TYR A 141 1.85 3.16 -26.66
N GLY A 142 0.54 3.41 -26.77
CA GLY A 142 -0.52 2.47 -26.38
C GLY A 142 -0.34 1.05 -26.89
N ASP A 143 0.09 0.87 -28.14
CA ASP A 143 0.33 -0.45 -28.72
C ASP A 143 1.58 -1.16 -28.15
N GLN A 144 2.48 -0.43 -27.49
CA GLN A 144 3.66 -0.98 -26.85
C GLN A 144 3.47 -1.23 -25.35
N VAL A 145 2.37 -0.73 -24.76
CA VAL A 145 2.16 -0.82 -23.31
C VAL A 145 1.63 -2.19 -22.94
N ALA A 146 2.38 -2.89 -22.11
CA ALA A 146 1.96 -4.15 -21.49
C ALA A 146 1.06 -3.91 -20.28
N LEU A 147 1.40 -2.92 -19.43
CA LEU A 147 0.74 -2.67 -18.15
C LEU A 147 0.86 -1.20 -17.78
N VAL A 148 -0.18 -0.65 -17.16
CA VAL A 148 -0.12 0.57 -16.35
C VAL A 148 -0.22 0.16 -14.87
N THR A 149 0.54 0.79 -13.98
CA THR A 149 0.42 0.61 -12.53
C THR A 149 0.38 1.95 -11.82
N ALA A 150 -0.61 2.13 -10.94
CA ALA A 150 -0.79 3.31 -10.10
C ALA A 150 -1.47 2.91 -8.80
N MET A 151 -0.84 3.18 -7.66
CA MET A 151 -1.39 2.83 -6.36
C MET A 151 -2.73 3.54 -6.11
N TRP A 152 -3.59 2.95 -5.27
CA TRP A 152 -4.89 3.56 -4.92
C TRP A 152 -4.76 4.76 -4.00
N ALA A 153 -3.85 4.67 -3.04
CA ALA A 153 -3.52 5.77 -2.14
C ALA A 153 -2.07 5.65 -1.67
N ASN A 154 -1.38 6.78 -1.59
CA ASN A 154 0.02 6.79 -1.23
C ASN A 154 0.24 6.48 0.26
N ASN A 155 1.17 5.59 0.56
CA ASN A 155 1.49 5.12 1.91
C ASN A 155 2.27 6.14 2.76
N GLU A 156 2.92 7.12 2.14
CA GLU A 156 3.67 8.16 2.84
C GLU A 156 2.79 9.39 3.10
N VAL A 157 2.38 10.09 2.05
CA VAL A 157 1.64 11.36 2.15
C VAL A 157 0.13 11.18 2.29
N GLY A 158 -0.39 10.01 2.00
CA GLY A 158 -1.80 9.66 2.18
C GLY A 158 -2.73 10.05 1.04
N THR A 159 -2.26 10.75 0.01
CA THR A 159 -3.09 11.21 -1.11
C THR A 159 -3.78 10.05 -1.83
N VAL A 160 -5.09 10.18 -2.03
CA VAL A 160 -5.92 9.22 -2.78
C VAL A 160 -5.84 9.54 -4.27
N GLN A 161 -5.63 8.52 -5.10
CA GLN A 161 -5.42 8.66 -6.53
C GLN A 161 -6.74 8.60 -7.33
N PRO A 162 -6.81 9.20 -8.52
CA PRO A 162 -8.00 9.21 -9.38
C PRO A 162 -8.12 7.90 -10.16
N VAL A 163 -8.23 6.75 -9.45
CA VAL A 163 -8.13 5.40 -10.04
C VAL A 163 -9.16 5.15 -11.13
N ALA A 164 -10.41 5.62 -10.96
CA ALA A 164 -11.45 5.44 -11.96
C ALA A 164 -11.16 6.19 -13.27
N GLU A 165 -10.55 7.39 -13.19
CA GLU A 165 -10.16 8.16 -14.37
C GLU A 165 -8.97 7.52 -15.08
N LEU A 166 -7.99 7.03 -14.31
CA LEU A 166 -6.84 6.27 -14.84
C LEU A 166 -7.31 4.99 -15.53
N ALA A 167 -8.24 4.24 -14.93
CA ALA A 167 -8.82 3.04 -15.51
C ALA A 167 -9.57 3.35 -16.81
N GLY A 168 -10.37 4.42 -16.83
CA GLY A 168 -11.06 4.89 -18.03
C GLY A 168 -10.11 5.28 -19.17
N ALA A 169 -8.97 5.88 -18.85
CA ALA A 169 -7.93 6.18 -19.85
C ALA A 169 -7.32 4.89 -20.41
N CYS A 170 -6.97 3.93 -19.58
CA CYS A 170 -6.40 2.64 -19.95
C CYS A 170 -7.35 1.80 -20.83
N ALA A 171 -8.64 1.78 -20.50
CA ALA A 171 -9.65 1.00 -21.20
C ALA A 171 -9.74 1.35 -22.70
N ARG A 172 -9.56 2.61 -23.07
CA ARG A 172 -9.58 3.08 -24.49
C ARG A 172 -8.50 2.39 -25.33
N TYR A 173 -7.37 1.99 -24.71
CA TYR A 173 -6.24 1.35 -25.38
C TYR A 173 -6.17 -0.16 -25.09
N ARG A 174 -7.14 -0.71 -24.36
CA ARG A 174 -7.14 -2.11 -23.90
C ARG A 174 -5.84 -2.47 -23.16
N VAL A 175 -5.33 -1.54 -22.37
CA VAL A 175 -4.17 -1.73 -21.50
C VAL A 175 -4.66 -2.00 -20.09
N PRO A 176 -4.22 -3.09 -19.43
CA PRO A 176 -4.61 -3.37 -18.05
C PRO A 176 -4.02 -2.33 -17.09
N LEU A 177 -4.84 -1.87 -16.13
CA LEU A 177 -4.39 -1.07 -14.99
C LEU A 177 -4.29 -1.96 -13.76
N HIS A 178 -3.10 -2.06 -13.17
CA HIS A 178 -2.89 -2.58 -11.82
C HIS A 178 -2.93 -1.44 -10.81
N THR A 179 -3.44 -1.71 -9.61
CA THR A 179 -3.41 -0.77 -8.49
C THR A 179 -2.98 -1.46 -7.18
N ASP A 180 -1.99 -0.90 -6.50
CA ASP A 180 -1.70 -1.26 -5.12
C ASP A 180 -2.72 -0.57 -4.19
N ALA A 181 -3.68 -1.35 -3.66
CA ALA A 181 -4.71 -0.88 -2.75
C ALA A 181 -4.41 -1.21 -1.27
N VAL A 182 -3.19 -1.62 -0.96
CA VAL A 182 -2.74 -2.07 0.36
C VAL A 182 -3.10 -1.08 1.47
N GLN A 183 -2.97 0.21 1.24
CA GLN A 183 -3.30 1.25 2.23
C GLN A 183 -4.77 1.69 2.18
N ALA A 184 -5.50 1.33 1.15
CA ALA A 184 -6.80 1.93 0.85
C ALA A 184 -7.99 1.13 1.40
N ILE A 185 -7.93 -0.22 1.42
CA ILE A 185 -9.07 -1.12 1.66
C ILE A 185 -9.88 -0.78 2.92
N SER A 186 -9.23 -0.51 4.04
CA SER A 186 -9.91 -0.19 5.30
C SER A 186 -10.33 1.28 5.42
N GLN A 187 -9.89 2.14 4.52
CA GLN A 187 -9.94 3.60 4.68
C GLN A 187 -10.80 4.33 3.66
N VAL A 188 -10.87 3.81 2.42
CA VAL A 188 -11.69 4.42 1.35
C VAL A 188 -12.63 3.39 0.72
N PRO A 189 -13.78 3.81 0.17
CA PRO A 189 -14.67 2.90 -0.55
C PRO A 189 -13.97 2.31 -1.76
N ILE A 190 -13.97 0.99 -1.85
CA ILE A 190 -13.42 0.25 -2.99
C ILE A 190 -14.45 -0.76 -3.47
N ASP A 191 -14.65 -0.80 -4.78
CA ASP A 191 -15.37 -1.82 -5.50
C ASP A 191 -14.54 -2.17 -6.75
N PHE A 192 -13.99 -3.38 -6.78
CA PHE A 192 -13.10 -3.82 -7.84
C PHE A 192 -13.76 -3.76 -9.21
N ALA A 193 -14.98 -4.31 -9.34
CA ALA A 193 -15.68 -4.34 -10.61
C ALA A 193 -16.06 -2.94 -11.10
N ALA A 194 -16.52 -2.06 -10.20
CA ALA A 194 -16.90 -0.70 -10.56
C ALA A 194 -15.71 0.22 -10.85
N SER A 195 -14.53 -0.07 -10.30
CA SER A 195 -13.32 0.75 -10.49
C SER A 195 -12.75 0.67 -11.91
N GLY A 196 -13.01 -0.41 -12.62
CA GLY A 196 -12.45 -0.67 -13.95
C GLY A 196 -10.98 -1.07 -13.96
N VAL A 197 -10.36 -1.32 -12.79
CA VAL A 197 -8.98 -1.84 -12.72
C VAL A 197 -8.93 -3.31 -13.16
N ALA A 198 -7.81 -3.71 -13.75
CA ALA A 198 -7.57 -5.07 -14.21
C ALA A 198 -6.98 -5.97 -13.13
N ALA A 199 -6.23 -5.39 -12.20
CA ALA A 199 -5.61 -6.08 -11.08
C ALA A 199 -5.51 -5.18 -9.86
N MET A 200 -5.68 -5.74 -8.64
CA MET A 200 -5.61 -4.99 -7.39
C MET A 200 -4.91 -5.80 -6.30
N THR A 201 -3.88 -5.21 -5.71
CA THR A 201 -3.13 -5.80 -4.60
C THR A 201 -3.74 -5.47 -3.24
N VAL A 202 -3.87 -6.49 -2.38
CA VAL A 202 -4.40 -6.39 -1.01
C VAL A 202 -3.52 -7.18 -0.04
N THR A 203 -3.34 -6.70 1.20
CA THR A 203 -2.58 -7.41 2.24
C THR A 203 -3.31 -7.41 3.59
N GLY A 204 -3.12 -8.47 4.37
CA GLY A 204 -3.79 -8.63 5.66
C GLY A 204 -3.35 -7.64 6.72
N HIS A 205 -2.06 -7.54 6.97
CA HIS A 205 -1.50 -6.81 8.12
C HIS A 205 -1.70 -5.29 8.12
N LYS A 206 -2.12 -4.70 7.02
CA LYS A 206 -2.43 -3.25 6.93
C LYS A 206 -3.88 -2.92 7.29
N LEU A 207 -4.75 -3.91 7.26
CA LEU A 207 -6.18 -3.74 7.54
C LEU A 207 -6.66 -4.43 8.82
N GLY A 208 -5.74 -4.99 9.61
CA GLY A 208 -6.06 -5.72 10.83
C GLY A 208 -6.23 -7.23 10.64
N GLY A 209 -5.76 -7.77 9.52
CA GLY A 209 -5.58 -9.19 9.29
C GLY A 209 -4.18 -9.67 9.72
N PRO A 210 -3.84 -10.94 9.51
CA PRO A 210 -2.54 -11.50 9.86
C PRO A 210 -1.41 -11.03 8.92
N ILE A 211 -0.18 -11.09 9.41
CA ILE A 211 1.05 -10.95 8.61
C ILE A 211 1.24 -12.21 7.76
N GLY A 212 1.88 -12.09 6.61
CA GLY A 212 2.23 -13.24 5.77
C GLY A 212 1.09 -13.75 4.88
N VAL A 213 0.01 -13.00 4.75
CA VAL A 213 -1.10 -13.30 3.84
C VAL A 213 -1.58 -12.04 3.13
N GLY A 214 -1.95 -12.20 1.87
CA GLY A 214 -2.55 -11.18 1.03
C GLY A 214 -3.28 -11.81 -0.14
N ALA A 215 -3.69 -10.98 -1.08
CA ALA A 215 -4.31 -11.43 -2.30
C ALA A 215 -4.01 -10.48 -3.47
N LEU A 216 -3.87 -11.03 -4.65
CA LEU A 216 -4.05 -10.33 -5.90
C LEU A 216 -5.48 -10.58 -6.38
N VAL A 217 -6.28 -9.52 -6.48
CA VAL A 217 -7.55 -9.57 -7.19
C VAL A 217 -7.25 -9.34 -8.67
N LEU A 218 -7.44 -10.36 -9.49
CA LEU A 218 -7.07 -10.39 -10.91
C LEU A 218 -8.29 -10.60 -11.76
N GLY A 219 -8.59 -9.65 -12.64
CA GLY A 219 -9.71 -9.72 -13.56
C GLY A 219 -9.65 -10.98 -14.44
N ARG A 220 -10.82 -11.56 -14.75
CA ARG A 220 -10.91 -12.86 -15.46
C ARG A 220 -10.32 -12.86 -16.86
N ASP A 221 -10.28 -11.68 -17.48
CA ASP A 221 -9.79 -11.49 -18.84
C ASP A 221 -8.33 -10.99 -18.85
N VAL A 222 -7.64 -11.09 -17.70
CA VAL A 222 -6.25 -10.69 -17.55
C VAL A 222 -5.37 -11.92 -17.38
N ASP A 223 -4.59 -12.20 -18.40
CA ASP A 223 -3.57 -13.25 -18.32
C ASP A 223 -2.40 -12.82 -17.44
N CYS A 224 -1.88 -13.77 -16.67
CA CYS A 224 -0.79 -13.54 -15.73
C CYS A 224 0.13 -14.78 -15.69
N THR A 225 1.36 -14.61 -16.06
CA THR A 225 2.39 -15.67 -15.95
C THR A 225 2.79 -15.83 -14.49
N PRO A 226 2.82 -17.05 -13.93
CA PRO A 226 3.13 -17.27 -12.53
C PRO A 226 4.59 -16.94 -12.20
N LEU A 227 4.83 -16.35 -11.01
CA LEU A 227 6.17 -16.20 -10.44
C LEU A 227 6.65 -17.50 -9.77
N LEU A 228 5.72 -18.23 -9.12
CA LEU A 228 5.99 -19.44 -8.36
C LEU A 228 5.41 -20.63 -9.09
N HIS A 229 6.26 -21.55 -9.50
CA HIS A 229 5.89 -22.79 -10.18
C HIS A 229 5.78 -23.94 -9.18
N GLY A 230 4.84 -24.87 -9.40
CA GLY A 230 4.63 -26.01 -8.51
C GLY A 230 3.28 -26.69 -8.75
N GLY A 231 2.51 -26.94 -7.69
CA GLY A 231 1.27 -27.72 -7.75
C GLY A 231 0.01 -26.95 -8.20
N GLY A 232 0.12 -25.73 -8.70
CA GLY A 232 -1.00 -24.97 -9.29
C GLY A 232 -2.16 -24.65 -8.36
N GLN A 233 -1.92 -24.54 -7.04
CA GLN A 233 -2.97 -24.42 -6.01
C GLN A 233 -3.91 -23.24 -6.24
N GLU A 234 -3.38 -22.10 -6.66
CA GLU A 234 -4.16 -20.92 -7.02
C GLU A 234 -4.29 -20.78 -8.53
N ARG A 235 -5.00 -21.77 -9.15
CA ARG A 235 -5.39 -21.78 -10.57
C ARG A 235 -4.23 -21.57 -11.54
N ASP A 236 -3.09 -22.20 -11.26
CA ASP A 236 -1.84 -22.07 -12.00
C ASP A 236 -1.25 -20.65 -12.11
N VAL A 237 -1.86 -19.66 -11.44
CA VAL A 237 -1.34 -18.30 -11.31
C VAL A 237 -0.34 -18.20 -10.14
N ARG A 238 -0.58 -18.99 -9.08
CA ARG A 238 0.34 -19.05 -7.94
C ARG A 238 0.37 -20.46 -7.35
N SER A 239 1.54 -21.01 -7.16
CA SER A 239 1.75 -22.33 -6.56
C SER A 239 2.23 -22.22 -5.11
N GLY A 240 1.96 -23.26 -4.31
CA GLY A 240 2.37 -23.38 -2.91
C GLY A 240 1.22 -23.79 -2.00
N THR A 241 1.55 -24.55 -0.95
CA THR A 241 0.57 -24.96 0.05
C THR A 241 -0.07 -23.73 0.68
N LEU A 242 -1.41 -23.72 0.75
CA LEU A 242 -2.16 -22.59 1.28
C LEU A 242 -2.12 -22.56 2.80
N ASP A 243 -1.89 -21.38 3.37
CA ASP A 243 -2.01 -21.09 4.80
C ASP A 243 -3.49 -20.92 5.17
N VAL A 244 -4.16 -22.04 5.44
CA VAL A 244 -5.61 -22.04 5.71
C VAL A 244 -5.98 -21.12 6.89
N PRO A 245 -5.32 -21.19 8.06
CA PRO A 245 -5.63 -20.27 9.15
C PRO A 245 -5.42 -18.79 8.81
N GLY A 246 -4.31 -18.47 8.14
CA GLY A 246 -4.02 -17.12 7.71
C GLY A 246 -5.06 -16.59 6.72
N ILE A 247 -5.47 -17.41 5.75
CA ILE A 247 -6.49 -17.06 4.75
C ILE A 247 -7.85 -16.80 5.41
N VAL A 248 -8.27 -17.65 6.33
CA VAL A 248 -9.55 -17.50 7.04
C VAL A 248 -9.55 -16.25 7.92
N ALA A 249 -8.45 -15.99 8.62
CA ALA A 249 -8.26 -14.79 9.42
C ALA A 249 -8.19 -13.52 8.55
N PHE A 250 -7.53 -13.60 7.41
CA PHE A 250 -7.48 -12.49 6.44
C PHE A 250 -8.89 -12.13 5.94
N ALA A 251 -9.70 -13.11 5.58
CA ALA A 251 -11.08 -12.87 5.17
C ALA A 251 -11.91 -12.22 6.28
N ALA A 252 -11.77 -12.68 7.53
CA ALA A 252 -12.42 -12.07 8.68
C ALA A 252 -11.98 -10.61 8.89
N GLY A 253 -10.69 -10.33 8.72
CA GLY A 253 -10.13 -8.98 8.81
C GLY A 253 -10.65 -8.05 7.72
N VAL A 254 -10.67 -8.50 6.44
CA VAL A 254 -11.21 -7.73 5.31
C VAL A 254 -12.69 -7.39 5.54
N GLU A 255 -13.50 -8.39 5.89
CA GLU A 255 -14.93 -8.20 6.11
C GLU A 255 -15.20 -7.22 7.28
N ALA A 256 -14.50 -7.40 8.42
CA ALA A 256 -14.64 -6.52 9.58
C ALA A 256 -14.20 -5.09 9.25
N ALA A 257 -13.07 -4.91 8.57
CA ALA A 257 -12.55 -3.59 8.19
C ALA A 257 -13.49 -2.87 7.22
N VAL A 258 -13.99 -3.55 6.19
CA VAL A 258 -14.93 -2.97 5.22
C VAL A 258 -16.26 -2.61 5.88
N LYS A 259 -16.79 -3.48 6.74
CA LYS A 259 -18.03 -3.22 7.50
C LYS A 259 -17.89 -2.03 8.45
N ALA A 260 -16.76 -1.88 9.13
CA ALA A 260 -16.51 -0.81 10.09
C ALA A 260 -16.04 0.50 9.43
N ARG A 261 -15.76 0.52 8.13
CA ARG A 261 -15.08 1.62 7.43
C ARG A 261 -15.70 2.99 7.67
N SER A 262 -17.02 3.16 7.55
CA SER A 262 -17.65 4.46 7.75
C SER A 262 -17.43 5.01 9.17
N ALA A 263 -17.55 4.18 10.19
CA ALA A 263 -17.27 4.55 11.58
C ALA A 263 -15.77 4.82 11.80
N TYR A 264 -14.90 4.01 11.18
CA TYR A 264 -13.46 4.21 11.19
C TYR A 264 -13.08 5.58 10.59
N VAL A 265 -13.57 5.90 9.39
CA VAL A 265 -13.29 7.16 8.68
C VAL A 265 -13.71 8.36 9.53
N ALA A 266 -14.91 8.34 10.11
CA ALA A 266 -15.40 9.44 10.94
C ALA A 266 -14.54 9.61 12.20
N ARG A 267 -14.23 8.51 12.92
CA ARG A 267 -13.47 8.57 14.17
C ARG A 267 -11.99 8.87 13.95
N VAL A 268 -11.33 8.10 13.10
CA VAL A 268 -9.89 8.22 12.87
C VAL A 268 -9.56 9.49 12.10
N GLY A 269 -10.40 9.87 11.14
CA GLY A 269 -10.30 11.15 10.45
C GLY A 269 -10.37 12.34 11.39
N GLY A 270 -11.31 12.34 12.36
CA GLY A 270 -11.39 13.38 13.39
C GLY A 270 -10.14 13.44 14.29
N ILE A 271 -9.56 12.28 14.67
CA ILE A 271 -8.31 12.23 15.44
C ILE A 271 -7.14 12.76 14.59
N ARG A 272 -7.07 12.41 13.30
CA ARG A 272 -6.07 12.92 12.35
C ARG A 272 -6.18 14.44 12.21
N ASP A 273 -7.37 14.99 12.07
CA ASP A 273 -7.55 16.43 11.94
C ASP A 273 -7.13 17.18 13.21
N LEU A 274 -7.44 16.61 14.38
CA LEU A 274 -6.94 17.11 15.67
C LEU A 274 -5.41 17.07 15.73
N LEU A 275 -4.78 15.96 15.30
CA LEU A 275 -3.33 15.83 15.23
C LEU A 275 -2.72 16.90 14.33
N VAL A 276 -3.28 17.08 13.13
CA VAL A 276 -2.79 18.09 12.17
C VAL A 276 -2.86 19.49 12.74
N ALA A 277 -3.98 19.87 13.34
CA ALA A 277 -4.16 21.18 13.95
C ALA A 277 -3.13 21.41 15.08
N ARG A 278 -3.03 20.47 16.00
CA ARG A 278 -2.16 20.60 17.17
C ARG A 278 -0.66 20.53 16.84
N VAL A 279 -0.26 19.76 15.83
CA VAL A 279 1.13 19.76 15.35
C VAL A 279 1.49 21.14 14.78
N ARG A 280 0.59 21.75 13.99
CA ARG A 280 0.80 23.09 13.44
C ARG A 280 0.88 24.18 14.54
N ASP A 281 0.04 24.06 15.57
CA ASP A 281 0.08 24.98 16.71
C ASP A 281 1.38 24.83 17.52
N ALA A 282 1.80 23.59 17.77
CA ALA A 282 3.00 23.29 18.56
C ALA A 282 4.31 23.56 17.81
N VAL A 283 4.32 23.39 16.48
CA VAL A 283 5.47 23.60 15.59
C VAL A 283 4.98 24.35 14.32
N PRO A 284 4.85 25.69 14.37
CA PRO A 284 4.27 26.48 13.26
C PRO A 284 5.03 26.37 11.94
N THR A 285 6.27 25.91 11.96
CA THR A 285 7.08 25.68 10.76
C THR A 285 6.89 24.29 10.13
N ALA A 286 6.09 23.41 10.74
CA ALA A 286 5.80 22.08 10.19
C ALA A 286 4.93 22.21 8.93
N LEU A 287 5.33 21.52 7.87
CA LEU A 287 4.65 21.52 6.58
C LEU A 287 3.90 20.22 6.40
N LEU A 288 2.58 20.25 6.30
CA LEU A 288 1.77 19.07 5.97
C LEU A 288 1.96 18.73 4.50
N ASN A 289 2.33 17.50 4.19
CA ASN A 289 2.48 16.98 2.85
C ASN A 289 1.24 16.17 2.41
N GLY A 290 1.02 16.10 1.12
CA GLY A 290 -0.12 15.41 0.51
C GLY A 290 -1.36 16.28 0.42
N ASP A 291 -2.40 15.74 -0.22
CA ASP A 291 -3.68 16.45 -0.42
C ASP A 291 -4.35 16.71 0.94
N PRO A 292 -4.78 17.94 1.24
CA PRO A 292 -5.41 18.26 2.51
C PRO A 292 -6.83 17.69 2.69
N VAL A 293 -7.49 17.31 1.59
CA VAL A 293 -8.89 16.85 1.56
C VAL A 293 -8.98 15.40 1.14
N ASP A 294 -8.51 15.07 -0.07
CA ASP A 294 -8.59 13.74 -0.66
C ASP A 294 -7.40 12.87 -0.19
N ARG A 295 -7.44 12.51 1.09
CA ARG A 295 -6.38 11.72 1.73
C ARG A 295 -6.92 10.62 2.62
N LEU A 296 -6.08 9.63 2.88
CA LEU A 296 -6.38 8.56 3.83
C LEU A 296 -6.73 9.15 5.21
N PRO A 297 -7.85 8.76 5.81
CA PRO A 297 -8.27 9.25 7.14
C PRO A 297 -7.23 9.06 8.23
N GLY A 298 -6.45 7.98 8.18
CA GLY A 298 -5.46 7.66 9.19
C GLY A 298 -4.05 8.20 8.94
N ASN A 299 -3.83 9.05 7.92
CA ASN A 299 -2.47 9.46 7.54
C ASN A 299 -2.25 10.97 7.74
N ALA A 300 -1.14 11.33 8.41
CA ALA A 300 -0.61 12.69 8.50
C ALA A 300 0.91 12.67 8.30
N HIS A 301 1.37 13.28 7.22
CA HIS A 301 2.79 13.34 6.86
C HIS A 301 3.28 14.78 6.93
N PHE A 302 4.36 15.03 7.69
CA PHE A 302 4.91 16.36 7.88
C PHE A 302 6.39 16.42 7.52
N SER A 303 6.82 17.53 6.93
CA SER A 303 8.22 17.93 6.89
C SER A 303 8.52 18.96 7.99
N PHE A 304 9.67 18.84 8.64
CA PHE A 304 10.13 19.70 9.72
C PHE A 304 11.43 20.41 9.28
N PRO A 305 11.37 21.57 8.64
CA PRO A 305 12.55 22.25 8.08
C PRO A 305 13.68 22.42 9.08
N GLY A 306 14.91 22.10 8.62
CA GLY A 306 16.13 22.14 9.43
C GLY A 306 16.34 20.93 10.36
N CYS A 307 15.49 19.89 10.24
CA CYS A 307 15.65 18.63 10.97
C CYS A 307 16.06 17.50 10.02
N GLU A 308 16.73 16.48 10.59
CA GLU A 308 16.85 15.16 9.96
C GLU A 308 15.72 14.26 10.50
N GLY A 309 14.95 13.63 9.60
CA GLY A 309 13.81 12.78 9.96
C GLY A 309 14.18 11.63 10.88
N ASP A 310 15.31 10.97 10.64
CA ASP A 310 15.82 9.89 11.49
C ASP A 310 16.16 10.36 12.90
N ALA A 311 16.73 11.56 13.04
CA ALA A 311 17.02 12.14 14.34
C ALA A 311 15.73 12.45 15.11
N LEU A 312 14.70 12.97 14.42
CA LEU A 312 13.38 13.19 15.00
C LEU A 312 12.73 11.87 15.43
N LEU A 313 12.78 10.86 14.57
CA LEU A 313 12.24 9.52 14.84
C LEU A 313 12.87 8.95 16.13
N LEU A 314 14.20 8.94 16.24
CA LEU A 314 14.91 8.42 17.42
C LEU A 314 14.58 9.21 18.69
N LEU A 315 14.42 10.54 18.59
CA LEU A 315 14.06 11.39 19.74
C LEU A 315 12.64 11.14 20.22
N LEU A 316 11.69 10.83 19.31
CA LEU A 316 10.32 10.49 19.65
C LEU A 316 10.21 9.05 20.17
N ASP A 317 10.93 8.10 19.58
CA ASP A 317 10.98 6.71 20.04
C ASP A 317 11.50 6.61 21.48
N ALA A 318 12.55 7.36 21.82
CA ALA A 318 13.07 7.46 23.19
C ALA A 318 12.04 7.99 24.21
N GLN A 319 10.94 8.59 23.75
CA GLN A 319 9.81 9.05 24.56
C GLN A 319 8.58 8.13 24.46
N GLY A 320 8.75 6.95 23.85
CA GLY A 320 7.69 5.96 23.70
C GLY A 320 6.64 6.31 22.62
N ILE A 321 7.04 7.05 21.58
CA ILE A 321 6.20 7.42 20.45
C ILE A 321 6.75 6.72 19.20
N ALA A 322 6.03 5.72 18.71
CA ALA A 322 6.37 5.00 17.49
C ALA A 322 5.77 5.74 16.26
N CYS A 323 6.63 6.18 15.34
CA CYS A 323 6.27 6.80 14.06
C CYS A 323 7.26 6.36 12.97
N SER A 324 7.17 6.90 11.76
CA SER A 324 8.03 6.50 10.64
C SER A 324 8.52 7.73 9.88
N THR A 325 9.66 7.62 9.19
CA THR A 325 10.09 8.61 8.17
C THR A 325 9.24 8.51 6.89
N GLY A 326 8.45 7.45 6.74
CA GLY A 326 7.64 7.18 5.54
C GLY A 326 8.42 6.47 4.45
N SER A 327 9.66 6.87 4.19
CA SER A 327 10.55 6.21 3.22
C SER A 327 11.10 4.89 3.76
N ALA A 328 11.27 3.89 2.89
CA ALA A 328 11.94 2.65 3.25
C ALA A 328 13.44 2.92 3.47
N CYS A 329 13.97 2.52 4.63
CA CYS A 329 15.43 2.54 4.87
C CYS A 329 16.08 1.43 4.03
N SER A 330 16.82 1.77 2.99
CA SER A 330 17.65 0.82 2.29
C SER A 330 18.94 0.62 3.08
N ALA A 331 19.12 -0.60 3.65
CA ALA A 331 20.32 -1.02 4.38
C ALA A 331 20.77 -0.08 5.53
N GLY A 332 19.82 0.59 6.22
CA GLY A 332 20.15 1.45 7.37
C GLY A 332 20.68 2.84 7.02
N VAL A 333 20.63 3.23 5.75
CA VAL A 333 20.97 4.59 5.30
C VAL A 333 19.67 5.32 4.96
N ALA A 334 19.42 6.46 5.61
CA ALA A 334 18.30 7.33 5.31
C ALA A 334 18.39 7.87 3.88
N GLN A 335 17.47 7.42 3.04
CA GLN A 335 17.28 7.98 1.70
C GLN A 335 16.20 9.07 1.77
N PRO A 336 16.32 10.17 1.00
CA PRO A 336 15.23 11.13 0.89
C PRO A 336 13.98 10.43 0.34
N SER A 337 12.79 10.83 0.79
CA SER A 337 11.55 10.26 0.26
C SER A 337 11.44 10.51 -1.25
N HIS A 338 11.44 9.44 -2.03
CA HIS A 338 11.22 9.52 -3.49
C HIS A 338 9.84 10.12 -3.81
N VAL A 339 8.85 9.90 -2.94
CA VAL A 339 7.51 10.48 -3.07
C VAL A 339 7.57 12.00 -2.97
N LEU A 340 8.24 12.55 -1.95
CA LEU A 340 8.37 13.99 -1.80
C LEU A 340 9.21 14.62 -2.93
N LEU A 341 10.27 13.94 -3.39
CA LEU A 341 11.05 14.39 -4.54
C LEU A 341 10.19 14.43 -5.81
N ALA A 342 9.37 13.39 -6.04
CA ALA A 342 8.44 13.36 -7.18
C ALA A 342 7.37 14.47 -7.11
N MET A 343 6.99 14.91 -5.90
CA MET A 343 6.10 16.05 -5.64
C MET A 343 6.79 17.41 -5.79
N GLY A 344 8.08 17.46 -6.16
CA GLY A 344 8.84 18.69 -6.34
C GLY A 344 9.49 19.25 -5.07
N ALA A 345 9.54 18.49 -3.98
CA ALA A 345 10.30 18.89 -2.80
C ALA A 345 11.81 18.79 -3.07
N ASP A 346 12.58 19.68 -2.44
CA ASP A 346 14.04 19.56 -2.39
C ASP A 346 14.48 18.43 -1.43
N ASP A 347 15.75 18.07 -1.51
CA ASP A 347 16.37 17.03 -0.68
C ASP A 347 16.21 17.30 0.83
N ASP A 348 16.36 18.55 1.26
CA ASP A 348 16.27 18.94 2.66
C ASP A 348 14.86 18.74 3.21
N ARG A 349 13.83 19.14 2.43
CA ARG A 349 12.43 18.88 2.77
C ARG A 349 12.11 17.39 2.76
N ALA A 350 12.61 16.65 1.78
CA ALA A 350 12.37 15.21 1.67
C ALA A 350 12.99 14.41 2.84
N ARG A 351 14.19 14.81 3.31
CA ARG A 351 14.88 14.19 4.45
C ARG A 351 14.29 14.57 5.80
N SER A 352 13.65 15.74 5.91
CA SER A 352 13.13 16.28 7.17
C SER A 352 11.76 15.76 7.56
N SER A 353 11.28 14.67 6.97
CA SER A 353 9.88 14.28 7.07
C SER A 353 9.62 13.13 8.05
N LEU A 354 8.43 13.16 8.65
CA LEU A 354 7.86 12.08 9.46
C LEU A 354 6.42 11.82 9.05
N ARG A 355 6.05 10.53 9.05
CA ARG A 355 4.69 10.06 8.91
C ARG A 355 4.14 9.65 10.27
N PHE A 356 2.99 10.18 10.62
CA PHE A 356 2.16 9.72 11.73
C PHE A 356 0.92 9.03 11.15
N SER A 357 0.79 7.74 11.38
CA SER A 357 -0.34 6.99 10.87
C SER A 357 -1.17 6.38 12.00
N LEU A 358 -2.45 6.68 11.97
CA LEU A 358 -3.46 6.31 12.95
C LEU A 358 -4.22 5.05 12.49
N GLY A 359 -4.74 4.29 13.43
CA GLY A 359 -5.51 3.09 13.15
C GLY A 359 -6.69 2.88 14.10
N HIS A 360 -7.22 1.66 14.09
CA HIS A 360 -8.42 1.33 14.86
C HIS A 360 -8.21 1.41 16.39
N THR A 361 -6.97 1.32 16.89
CA THR A 361 -6.64 1.47 18.30
C THR A 361 -6.28 2.88 18.73
N SER A 362 -6.07 3.79 17.77
CA SER A 362 -5.63 5.17 18.06
C SER A 362 -6.69 5.99 18.80
N THR A 363 -6.22 6.82 19.71
CA THR A 363 -7.02 7.69 20.58
C THR A 363 -6.51 9.14 20.57
N THR A 364 -7.26 10.07 21.15
CA THR A 364 -6.80 11.46 21.35
C THR A 364 -5.62 11.55 22.31
N ALA A 365 -5.47 10.60 23.26
CA ALA A 365 -4.34 10.55 24.16
C ALA A 365 -3.01 10.28 23.45
N ASP A 366 -3.02 9.57 22.32
CA ASP A 366 -1.82 9.39 21.48
C ASP A 366 -1.38 10.72 20.85
N VAL A 367 -2.37 11.54 20.43
CA VAL A 367 -2.12 12.91 19.94
C VAL A 367 -1.56 13.80 21.05
N ASP A 368 -2.13 13.73 22.26
CA ASP A 368 -1.65 14.50 23.42
C ASP A 368 -0.19 14.15 23.74
N THR A 369 0.14 12.87 23.72
CA THR A 369 1.50 12.37 23.96
C THR A 369 2.48 12.88 22.90
N LEU A 370 2.13 12.82 21.62
CA LEU A 370 2.95 13.33 20.53
C LEU A 370 3.20 14.84 20.67
N VAL A 371 2.13 15.62 20.83
CA VAL A 371 2.20 17.08 20.84
C VAL A 371 3.01 17.60 22.04
N ALA A 372 2.93 16.93 23.19
CA ALA A 372 3.75 17.28 24.35
C ALA A 372 5.26 17.08 24.12
N ALA A 373 5.65 16.06 23.34
CA ALA A 373 7.03 15.71 23.07
C ALA A 373 7.66 16.45 21.88
N LEU A 374 6.85 16.73 20.86
CA LEU A 374 7.29 17.16 19.53
C LEU A 374 8.11 18.46 19.52
N PRO A 375 7.74 19.56 20.22
CA PRO A 375 8.52 20.82 20.19
C PRO A 375 9.96 20.64 20.65
N ALA A 376 10.17 19.93 21.77
CA ALA A 376 11.49 19.68 22.31
C ALA A 376 12.35 18.78 21.39
N ALA A 377 11.71 17.78 20.76
CA ALA A 377 12.37 16.90 19.79
C ALA A 377 12.81 17.71 18.55
N VAL A 378 11.93 18.54 17.99
CA VAL A 378 12.23 19.40 16.84
C VAL A 378 13.36 20.39 17.15
N GLU A 379 13.32 21.06 18.30
CA GLU A 379 14.39 21.99 18.69
C GLU A 379 15.75 21.28 18.80
N ARG A 380 15.75 20.09 19.41
CA ARG A 380 16.97 19.29 19.58
C ARG A 380 17.51 18.79 18.23
N ALA A 381 16.64 18.33 17.34
CA ALA A 381 17.02 17.86 16.01
C ALA A 381 17.60 19.01 15.15
N ARG A 382 17.01 20.21 15.20
CA ARG A 382 17.54 21.39 14.51
C ARG A 382 18.92 21.78 14.98
N ARG A 383 19.19 21.77 16.31
CA ARG A 383 20.51 22.04 16.85
C ARG A 383 21.56 21.05 16.34
N ALA A 384 21.20 19.77 16.23
CA ALA A 384 22.08 18.72 15.69
C ALA A 384 22.38 18.95 14.19
N GLY A 385 21.37 19.28 13.40
CA GLY A 385 21.48 19.60 11.97
C GLY A 385 22.38 20.83 11.71
N ALA A 386 22.22 21.91 12.50
CA ALA A 386 23.02 23.10 12.37
C ALA A 386 24.53 22.86 12.66
N VAL A 387 24.84 21.99 13.62
CA VAL A 387 26.25 21.60 13.94
C VAL A 387 26.86 20.79 12.78
N ARG A 388 26.07 19.96 12.10
CA ARG A 388 26.52 19.19 10.93
C ARG A 388 26.79 20.11 9.73
N ALA A 389 25.88 21.03 9.42
CA ALA A 389 26.03 21.98 8.33
C ALA A 389 27.26 22.93 8.53
N ALA A 390 27.60 23.25 9.74
CA ALA A 390 28.81 24.06 10.05
C ALA A 390 30.14 23.29 9.95
N ARG A 391 30.13 21.97 9.77
CA ARG A 391 31.32 21.10 9.65
C ARG A 391 31.59 20.62 8.19
N LEU A 392 30.65 20.87 7.28
CA LEU A 392 30.78 20.64 5.84
C LEU A 392 31.19 21.94 5.13
#